data_03ee4196716af4723c3de7e94ea055f1
#
_entry.id   03ee4196716af4723c3de7e94ea055f1
#
_cell.length_a   1.000
_cell.length_b   1.000
_cell.length_c   1.000
_cell.angle_alpha   90.00
_cell.angle_beta   90.00
_cell.angle_gamma   90.00
#
_symmetry.space_group_name_H-M   'P 1'
#
loop_
_entity.id
_entity.type
_entity.pdbx_description
1 polymer ?
#
loop_
_entity_poly.entity_id
_entity_poly.type
_entity_poly.pdbx_seq_one_letter_code
_entity_poly.pdbx_strand_id
1 'polypeptide(L)'
;WNEHYKMYDYIRNELPDLVMHHFPATAKKSISGHSMGGLGALVLALRNPDEYVSVSAFSPIVSPSQVPWGQQAFAAYLGENKDAWLDYDPVSLISQGQRVAEIMVDQGLSDDFYAEQLRTPNLEKICQEMNIKT
;
A
#
# COMPACT_ATOMS: atom_id res chain seq x y z
N TRP A 1 -3.36 17.96 -8.74
CA TRP A 1 -3.57 16.97 -7.67
C TRP A 1 -2.62 17.20 -6.49
N ASN A 2 -1.38 17.68 -6.72
CA ASN A 2 -0.40 17.92 -5.63
C ASN A 2 -0.86 18.99 -4.60
N GLU A 3 -1.77 19.86 -4.98
CA GLU A 3 -2.30 20.90 -4.09
C GLU A 3 -3.51 20.43 -3.26
N HIS A 4 -4.20 19.39 -3.73
CA HIS A 4 -5.43 18.88 -3.14
C HIS A 4 -5.39 17.35 -3.02
N TYR A 5 -6.34 16.78 -2.25
CA TYR A 5 -6.50 15.31 -2.11
C TYR A 5 -5.26 14.58 -1.61
N LYS A 6 -4.55 15.15 -0.63
CA LYS A 6 -3.38 14.54 0.01
C LYS A 6 -3.78 13.36 0.89
N MET A 7 -4.28 12.29 0.27
CA MET A 7 -4.84 11.13 0.98
C MET A 7 -3.83 10.41 1.87
N TYR A 8 -2.55 10.41 1.52
CA TYR A 8 -1.51 9.84 2.36
C TYR A 8 -1.46 10.54 3.73
N ASP A 9 -1.37 11.88 3.72
CA ASP A 9 -1.30 12.68 4.93
C ASP A 9 -2.61 12.62 5.72
N TYR A 10 -3.75 12.64 5.03
CA TYR A 10 -5.07 12.52 5.64
C TYR A 10 -5.23 11.20 6.42
N ILE A 11 -4.96 10.06 5.77
CA ILE A 11 -5.11 8.73 6.40
C ILE A 11 -4.09 8.51 7.51
N ARG A 12 -2.85 8.99 7.33
CA ARG A 12 -1.78 8.79 8.31
C ARG A 12 -1.94 9.66 9.55
N ASN A 13 -2.26 10.94 9.36
CA ASN A 13 -2.19 11.96 10.40
C ASN A 13 -3.59 12.49 10.80
N GLU A 14 -4.31 13.12 9.88
CA GLU A 14 -5.52 13.87 10.21
C GLU A 14 -6.65 12.96 10.70
N LEU A 15 -6.90 11.84 10.04
CA LEU A 15 -7.96 10.91 10.40
C LEU A 15 -7.75 10.27 11.78
N PRO A 16 -6.56 9.73 12.11
CA PRO A 16 -6.30 9.21 13.45
C PRO A 16 -6.45 10.25 14.55
N ASP A 17 -5.96 11.46 14.33
CA ASP A 17 -6.10 12.56 15.29
C ASP A 17 -7.58 12.92 15.53
N LEU A 18 -8.36 13.00 14.45
CA LEU A 18 -9.80 13.24 14.51
C LEU A 18 -10.52 12.13 15.31
N VAL A 19 -10.20 10.87 15.03
CA VAL A 19 -10.79 9.71 15.72
C VAL A 19 -10.43 9.71 17.19
N MET A 20 -9.16 9.91 17.55
CA MET A 20 -8.73 9.96 18.95
C MET A 20 -9.31 11.14 19.72
N HIS A 21 -9.59 12.26 19.06
CA HIS A 21 -10.20 13.42 19.68
C HIS A 21 -11.70 13.21 19.98
N HIS A 22 -12.42 12.51 19.10
CA HIS A 22 -13.88 12.38 19.19
C HIS A 22 -14.38 11.06 19.76
N PHE A 23 -13.53 10.02 19.83
CA PHE A 23 -13.91 8.69 20.27
C PHE A 23 -12.92 8.13 21.29
N PRO A 24 -13.35 7.23 22.19
CA PRO A 24 -12.47 6.56 23.15
C PRO A 24 -11.61 5.49 22.45
N ALA A 25 -10.76 5.92 21.54
CA ALA A 25 -9.86 5.05 20.77
C ALA A 25 -8.45 5.01 21.41
N THR A 26 -7.72 3.92 21.17
CA THR A 26 -6.32 3.78 21.57
C THR A 26 -5.40 4.23 20.43
N ALA A 27 -4.13 4.49 20.74
CA ALA A 27 -3.12 4.80 19.73
C ALA A 27 -2.74 3.59 18.82
N LYS A 28 -3.14 2.35 19.21
CA LYS A 28 -2.91 1.16 18.38
C LYS A 28 -3.83 1.20 17.18
N LYS A 29 -3.26 1.15 15.98
CA LYS A 29 -4.01 1.18 14.72
C LYS A 29 -3.56 0.06 13.80
N SER A 30 -4.50 -0.51 13.08
CA SER A 30 -4.30 -1.43 11.96
C SER A 30 -4.70 -0.72 10.68
N ILE A 31 -4.19 -1.17 9.55
CA ILE A 31 -4.58 -0.63 8.25
C ILE A 31 -5.04 -1.74 7.32
N SER A 32 -6.12 -1.46 6.60
CA SER A 32 -6.62 -2.39 5.58
C SER A 32 -7.19 -1.64 4.39
N GLY A 33 -7.26 -2.32 3.25
CA GLY A 33 -7.87 -1.75 2.06
C GLY A 33 -8.06 -2.77 0.94
N HIS A 34 -8.92 -2.40 -0.01
CA HIS A 34 -9.25 -3.20 -1.18
C HIS A 34 -8.75 -2.51 -2.46
N SER A 35 -8.20 -3.27 -3.40
CA SER A 35 -7.75 -2.81 -4.71
C SER A 35 -6.72 -1.66 -4.60
N MET A 36 -7.04 -0.46 -5.08
CA MET A 36 -6.25 0.75 -4.88
C MET A 36 -6.08 1.10 -3.39
N GLY A 37 -7.11 0.85 -2.55
CA GLY A 37 -7.00 0.99 -1.09
C GLY A 37 -6.09 -0.06 -0.46
N GLY A 38 -6.00 -1.27 -1.05
CA GLY A 38 -5.03 -2.29 -0.67
C GLY A 38 -3.59 -1.86 -0.97
N LEU A 39 -3.36 -1.26 -2.14
CA LEU A 39 -2.11 -0.57 -2.45
C LEU A 39 -1.78 0.50 -1.39
N GLY A 40 -2.74 1.37 -1.09
CA GLY A 40 -2.55 2.43 -0.08
C GLY A 40 -2.20 1.88 1.30
N ALA A 41 -2.87 0.80 1.74
CA ALA A 41 -2.59 0.15 3.01
C ALA A 41 -1.16 -0.41 3.07
N LEU A 42 -0.71 -1.10 2.01
CA LEU A 42 0.64 -1.62 1.90
C LEU A 42 1.69 -0.50 1.93
N VAL A 43 1.50 0.56 1.14
CA VAL A 43 2.42 1.70 1.07
C VAL A 43 2.53 2.40 2.43
N LEU A 44 1.39 2.67 3.08
CA LEU A 44 1.39 3.32 4.39
C LEU A 44 2.09 2.48 5.45
N ALA A 45 1.82 1.17 5.51
CA ALA A 45 2.47 0.28 6.47
C ALA A 45 3.97 0.12 6.20
N LEU A 46 4.39 -0.09 4.96
CA LEU A 46 5.79 -0.28 4.59
C LEU A 46 6.64 0.98 4.81
N ARG A 47 6.08 2.15 4.57
CA ARG A 47 6.79 3.43 4.80
C ARG A 47 6.80 3.87 6.27
N ASN A 48 5.90 3.32 7.09
CA ASN A 48 5.75 3.67 8.50
C ASN A 48 5.57 2.39 9.35
N PRO A 49 6.58 1.51 9.40
CA PRO A 49 6.44 0.17 9.97
C PRO A 49 6.10 0.15 11.47
N ASP A 50 6.46 1.20 12.20
CA ASP A 50 6.20 1.30 13.64
C ASP A 50 4.81 1.89 13.97
N GLU A 51 4.06 2.34 12.97
CA GLU A 51 2.77 3.00 13.20
C GLU A 51 1.58 2.05 13.17
N TYR A 52 1.70 0.92 12.52
CA TYR A 52 0.60 -0.03 12.33
C TYR A 52 0.93 -1.39 12.93
N VAL A 53 0.02 -1.92 13.75
CA VAL A 53 0.18 -3.24 14.37
C VAL A 53 -0.13 -4.39 13.41
N SER A 54 -0.86 -4.13 12.33
CA SER A 54 -1.13 -5.08 11.25
C SER A 54 -1.51 -4.38 9.95
N VAL A 55 -1.26 -5.05 8.84
CA VAL A 55 -1.69 -4.63 7.50
C VAL A 55 -2.41 -5.77 6.79
N SER A 56 -3.57 -5.45 6.20
CA SER A 56 -4.39 -6.40 5.42
C SER A 56 -4.75 -5.79 4.08
N ALA A 57 -4.48 -6.51 3.00
CA ALA A 57 -4.71 -6.04 1.64
C ALA A 57 -5.59 -7.03 0.87
N PHE A 58 -6.73 -6.56 0.40
CA PHE A 58 -7.71 -7.35 -0.36
C PHE A 58 -7.61 -7.01 -1.84
N SER A 59 -7.31 -8.00 -2.67
CA SER A 59 -7.10 -7.82 -4.13
C SER A 59 -6.24 -6.59 -4.47
N PRO A 60 -5.06 -6.42 -3.83
CA PRO A 60 -4.28 -5.18 -3.95
C PRO A 60 -3.57 -5.05 -5.29
N ILE A 61 -3.38 -3.81 -5.76
CA ILE A 61 -2.40 -3.50 -6.82
C ILE A 61 -1.01 -3.47 -6.15
N VAL A 62 -0.14 -4.43 -6.43
CA VAL A 62 1.11 -4.57 -5.68
C VAL A 62 2.36 -4.03 -6.39
N SER A 63 2.28 -3.85 -7.72
CA SER A 63 3.37 -3.32 -8.55
C SER A 63 2.86 -2.18 -9.44
N PRO A 64 2.34 -1.08 -8.87
CA PRO A 64 1.70 -0.01 -9.65
C PRO A 64 2.63 0.63 -10.68
N SER A 65 3.93 0.69 -10.43
CA SER A 65 4.90 1.21 -11.40
C SER A 65 5.01 0.38 -12.68
N GLN A 66 4.52 -0.87 -12.68
CA GLN A 66 4.65 -1.84 -13.75
C GLN A 66 3.34 -2.21 -14.44
N VAL A 67 2.21 -1.66 -13.99
CA VAL A 67 0.88 -1.99 -14.52
C VAL A 67 0.18 -0.75 -15.07
N PRO A 68 -0.70 -0.90 -16.10
CA PRO A 68 -1.31 0.24 -16.78
C PRO A 68 -2.05 1.20 -15.84
N TRP A 69 -2.86 0.69 -14.92
CA TRP A 69 -3.61 1.55 -13.97
C TRP A 69 -2.68 2.34 -13.04
N GLY A 70 -1.66 1.68 -12.52
CA GLY A 70 -0.70 2.33 -11.65
C GLY A 70 0.13 3.38 -12.37
N GLN A 71 0.61 3.08 -13.59
CA GLN A 71 1.37 4.04 -14.39
C GLN A 71 0.54 5.28 -14.74
N GLN A 72 -0.73 5.10 -15.13
CA GLN A 72 -1.64 6.21 -15.41
C GLN A 72 -1.88 7.08 -14.16
N ALA A 73 -2.12 6.43 -13.01
CA ALA A 73 -2.33 7.14 -11.75
C ALA A 73 -1.06 7.87 -11.30
N PHE A 74 0.09 7.22 -11.35
CA PHE A 74 1.36 7.81 -10.93
C PHE A 74 1.80 8.98 -11.82
N ALA A 75 1.62 8.88 -13.14
CA ALA A 75 1.86 10.00 -14.03
C ALA A 75 1.00 11.23 -13.67
N ALA A 76 -0.28 11.00 -13.34
CA ALA A 76 -1.20 12.07 -12.95
C ALA A 76 -0.90 12.66 -11.55
N TYR A 77 -0.53 11.83 -10.57
CA TYR A 77 -0.36 12.25 -9.18
C TYR A 77 1.08 12.62 -8.80
N LEU A 78 2.07 11.92 -9.34
CA LEU A 78 3.48 12.05 -9.00
C LEU A 78 4.30 12.69 -10.13
N GLY A 79 3.71 12.81 -11.34
CA GLY A 79 4.41 13.32 -12.53
C GLY A 79 5.25 12.24 -13.22
N GLU A 80 6.08 12.68 -14.17
CA GLU A 80 6.82 11.79 -15.08
C GLU A 80 8.10 11.20 -14.49
N ASN A 81 8.52 11.62 -13.30
CA ASN A 81 9.70 11.07 -12.65
C ASN A 81 9.40 9.67 -12.09
N LYS A 82 9.81 8.64 -12.84
CA LYS A 82 9.56 7.25 -12.47
C LYS A 82 10.29 6.80 -11.19
N ASP A 83 11.40 7.44 -10.84
CA ASP A 83 12.09 7.12 -9.59
C ASP A 83 11.22 7.47 -8.37
N ALA A 84 10.44 8.55 -8.45
CA ALA A 84 9.48 8.92 -7.41
C ALA A 84 8.31 7.92 -7.27
N TRP A 85 8.01 7.14 -8.31
CA TRP A 85 6.97 6.12 -8.27
C TRP A 85 7.34 4.93 -7.38
N LEU A 86 8.65 4.64 -7.26
CA LEU A 86 9.15 3.51 -6.48
C LEU A 86 8.87 3.68 -4.98
N ASP A 87 8.76 4.92 -4.51
CA ASP A 87 8.39 5.25 -3.13
C ASP A 87 6.93 4.93 -2.79
N TYR A 88 6.12 4.61 -3.80
CA TYR A 88 4.70 4.25 -3.67
C TYR A 88 4.39 2.86 -4.27
N ASP A 89 5.41 2.06 -4.56
CA ASP A 89 5.28 0.72 -5.10
C ASP A 89 5.67 -0.32 -4.02
N PRO A 90 4.73 -1.12 -3.50
CA PRO A 90 4.99 -2.08 -2.42
C PRO A 90 6.13 -3.04 -2.71
N VAL A 91 6.19 -3.61 -3.92
CA VAL A 91 7.26 -4.55 -4.30
C VAL A 91 8.61 -3.84 -4.31
N SER A 92 8.66 -2.61 -4.81
CA SER A 92 9.88 -1.78 -4.80
C SER A 92 10.30 -1.40 -3.38
N LEU A 93 9.36 -0.99 -2.52
CA LEU A 93 9.66 -0.67 -1.13
C LEU A 93 10.27 -1.86 -0.38
N ILE A 94 9.71 -3.05 -0.55
CA ILE A 94 10.24 -4.29 0.07
C ILE A 94 11.63 -4.60 -0.49
N SER A 95 11.83 -4.49 -1.79
CA SER A 95 13.14 -4.72 -2.43
C SER A 95 14.23 -3.76 -1.93
N GLN A 96 13.85 -2.54 -1.57
CA GLN A 96 14.72 -1.52 -0.98
C GLN A 96 14.96 -1.73 0.53
N GLY A 97 14.37 -2.77 1.13
CA GLY A 97 14.61 -3.13 2.53
C GLY A 97 13.52 -2.69 3.50
N GLN A 98 12.43 -2.06 3.05
CA GLN A 98 11.31 -1.75 3.93
C GLN A 98 10.64 -3.04 4.44
N ARG A 99 10.26 -3.06 5.71
CA ARG A 99 9.78 -4.26 6.38
C ARG A 99 8.56 -3.97 7.25
N VAL A 100 7.67 -4.96 7.28
CA VAL A 100 6.63 -5.13 8.32
C VAL A 100 6.69 -6.57 8.82
N ALA A 101 6.15 -6.86 9.99
CA ALA A 101 6.24 -8.18 10.61
C ALA A 101 5.47 -9.23 9.79
N GLU A 102 4.29 -8.87 9.31
CA GLU A 102 3.38 -9.76 8.57
C GLU A 102 2.48 -8.93 7.66
N ILE A 103 2.16 -9.46 6.50
CA ILE A 103 1.19 -8.88 5.55
C ILE A 103 0.10 -9.93 5.31
N MET A 104 -1.16 -9.62 5.64
CA MET A 104 -2.28 -10.45 5.21
C MET A 104 -2.74 -10.02 3.83
N VAL A 105 -2.81 -10.97 2.91
CA VAL A 105 -3.32 -10.75 1.55
C VAL A 105 -4.46 -11.73 1.27
N ASP A 106 -5.57 -11.22 0.76
CA ASP A 106 -6.67 -12.02 0.25
C ASP A 106 -6.91 -11.68 -1.22
N GLN A 107 -6.85 -12.70 -2.09
CA GLN A 107 -6.92 -12.53 -3.54
C GLN A 107 -7.73 -13.63 -4.20
N GLY A 108 -8.79 -13.25 -4.88
CA GLY A 108 -9.56 -14.15 -5.74
C GLY A 108 -8.78 -14.54 -6.99
N LEU A 109 -8.53 -15.83 -7.20
CA LEU A 109 -7.76 -16.31 -8.36
C LEU A 109 -8.51 -16.21 -9.69
N SER A 110 -9.83 -16.02 -9.64
CA SER A 110 -10.67 -15.78 -10.82
C SER A 110 -10.98 -14.29 -11.04
N ASP A 111 -10.27 -13.39 -10.38
CA ASP A 111 -10.41 -11.95 -10.58
C ASP A 111 -9.91 -11.57 -11.98
N ASP A 112 -10.75 -10.87 -12.76
CA ASP A 112 -10.43 -10.46 -14.12
C ASP A 112 -9.18 -9.58 -14.23
N PHE A 113 -8.84 -8.87 -13.17
CA PHE A 113 -7.69 -7.95 -13.09
C PHE A 113 -6.42 -8.59 -12.51
N TYR A 114 -6.51 -9.84 -12.04
CA TYR A 114 -5.44 -10.54 -11.34
C TYR A 114 -4.11 -10.51 -12.10
N ALA A 115 -4.13 -10.92 -13.37
CA ALA A 115 -2.92 -11.08 -14.15
C ALA A 115 -2.31 -9.76 -14.65
N GLU A 116 -3.15 -8.78 -15.01
CA GLU A 116 -2.69 -7.58 -15.71
C GLU A 116 -2.47 -6.38 -14.79
N GLN A 117 -3.30 -6.25 -13.74
CA GLN A 117 -3.33 -5.06 -12.92
C GLN A 117 -2.91 -5.33 -11.46
N LEU A 118 -3.39 -6.40 -10.84
CA LEU A 118 -3.14 -6.65 -9.41
C LEU A 118 -1.77 -7.27 -9.17
N ARG A 119 -1.42 -8.32 -9.89
CA ARG A 119 -0.12 -9.01 -9.87
C ARG A 119 0.33 -9.46 -8.49
N THR A 120 -0.60 -9.89 -7.64
CA THR A 120 -0.33 -10.35 -6.27
C THR A 120 0.82 -11.37 -6.13
N PRO A 121 1.09 -12.26 -7.11
CA PRO A 121 2.27 -13.14 -7.05
C PRO A 121 3.62 -12.40 -6.96
N ASN A 122 3.70 -11.15 -7.45
CA ASN A 122 4.93 -10.37 -7.31
C ASN A 122 5.20 -10.01 -5.84
N LEU A 123 4.14 -9.71 -5.10
CA LEU A 123 4.26 -9.43 -3.67
C LEU A 123 4.65 -10.69 -2.89
N GLU A 124 3.97 -11.81 -3.16
CA GLU A 124 4.29 -13.10 -2.53
C GLU A 124 5.76 -13.45 -2.74
N LYS A 125 6.24 -13.36 -3.98
CA LYS A 125 7.62 -13.66 -4.34
C LYS A 125 8.62 -12.80 -3.57
N ILE A 126 8.45 -11.48 -3.57
CA ILE A 126 9.39 -10.58 -2.88
C ILE A 126 9.34 -10.78 -1.36
N CYS A 127 8.16 -11.06 -0.78
CA CYS A 127 8.03 -11.35 0.63
C CYS A 127 8.78 -12.63 1.02
N GLN A 128 8.70 -13.69 0.20
CA GLN A 128 9.47 -14.92 0.39
C GLN A 128 10.98 -14.66 0.32
N GLU A 129 11.45 -13.95 -0.71
CA GLU A 129 12.87 -13.59 -0.87
C GLU A 129 13.42 -12.79 0.32
N MET A 130 12.57 -11.97 0.91
CA MET A 130 12.93 -11.05 1.97
C MET A 130 12.52 -11.52 3.38
N ASN A 131 12.01 -12.76 3.52
CA ASN A 131 11.54 -13.38 4.76
C ASN A 131 10.48 -12.56 5.51
N ILE A 132 9.54 -11.95 4.78
CA ILE A 132 8.34 -11.33 5.33
C ILE A 132 7.22 -12.37 5.31
N LYS A 133 6.52 -12.54 6.42
CA LYS A 133 5.38 -13.46 6.50
C LYS A 133 4.17 -12.87 5.74
N THR A 134 3.59 -13.68 4.84
CA THR A 134 2.35 -13.37 4.09
C THR A 134 1.36 -14.50 4.24
#